data_0b151ddd0a352922c6229ca8cbbbf5c7
#
_entry.id   0b151ddd0a352922c6229ca8cbbbf5c7
#
_cell.length_a   1.000
_cell.length_b   1.000
_cell.length_c   1.000
_cell.angle_alpha   90.00
_cell.angle_beta   90.00
_cell.angle_gamma   90.00
#
_symmetry.space_group_name_H-M   'P 1'
#
loop_
_entity.id
_entity.type
_entity.pdbx_description
1 polymer ?
#
loop_
_entity_poly.entity_id
_entity_poly.type
_entity_poly.pdbx_seq_one_letter_code
_entity_poly.pdbx_strand_id
1 'polypeptide(L)'
;PVHEVIMAELRIALNNIAPEGKTFVMDDPAIWSVPMTECGMDCRVVQPLVGTVTLLPQEDGCLVRGNLKGEVVVPCNRCAEDAHLIIDSSFDSFEPFPQADDETEPRNGKEKPFDSEADELIVKLVDGAPEINLAGLLWEEFVLALPVPLCKPDCKGLCPDCGKNLNEGSCSCVRDEGDPRLAALRGLKVKKN
;
A
#
# COMPACT_ATOMS: atom_id res chain seq x y z
N PRO A 1 14.88 -21.56 -12.12
CA PRO A 1 14.08 -20.79 -13.03
C PRO A 1 13.51 -19.62 -12.22
N VAL A 2 14.08 -18.45 -12.46
CA VAL A 2 13.64 -17.19 -11.89
C VAL A 2 12.27 -16.93 -12.53
N HIS A 3 11.20 -16.94 -11.75
CA HIS A 3 9.92 -16.41 -12.20
C HIS A 3 10.13 -14.91 -12.36
N GLU A 4 10.21 -14.49 -13.59
CA GLU A 4 10.13 -13.10 -13.98
C GLU A 4 8.74 -12.61 -13.55
N VAL A 5 8.71 -11.75 -12.55
CA VAL A 5 7.48 -11.14 -12.01
C VAL A 5 6.94 -10.22 -13.11
N ILE A 6 5.96 -10.70 -13.85
CA ILE A 6 5.26 -9.89 -14.84
C ILE A 6 4.18 -9.10 -14.09
N MET A 7 4.57 -8.08 -13.34
CA MET A 7 3.66 -7.00 -13.02
C MET A 7 3.07 -6.48 -14.32
N ALA A 8 1.76 -6.31 -14.40
CA ALA A 8 1.13 -5.72 -15.57
C ALA A 8 1.74 -4.32 -15.78
N GLU A 9 2.83 -4.25 -16.55
CA GLU A 9 3.52 -3.01 -16.84
C GLU A 9 2.67 -2.17 -17.79
N LEU A 10 1.98 -1.19 -17.25
CA LEU A 10 1.38 -0.14 -18.05
C LEU A 10 2.27 1.09 -18.00
N ARG A 11 3.26 1.12 -18.88
CA ARG A 11 4.19 2.25 -19.03
C ARG A 11 3.64 3.27 -20.01
N ILE A 12 3.66 4.53 -19.61
CA ILE A 12 3.23 5.67 -20.40
C ILE A 12 4.43 6.59 -20.62
N ALA A 13 4.77 6.82 -21.88
CA ALA A 13 5.82 7.77 -22.25
C ALA A 13 5.33 9.21 -22.01
N LEU A 14 5.98 9.91 -21.08
CA LEU A 14 5.57 11.23 -20.61
C LEU A 14 5.78 12.34 -21.66
N ASN A 15 6.75 12.18 -22.57
CA ASN A 15 6.99 13.09 -23.67
C ASN A 15 5.85 13.12 -24.71
N ASN A 16 4.95 12.14 -24.69
CA ASN A 16 3.76 12.08 -25.54
C ASN A 16 2.52 12.72 -24.93
N ILE A 17 2.65 13.29 -23.72
CA ILE A 17 1.56 13.96 -23.02
C ILE A 17 1.75 15.47 -23.14
N ALA A 18 0.67 16.16 -23.53
CA ALA A 18 0.68 17.62 -23.62
C ALA A 18 0.87 18.26 -22.21
N PRO A 19 1.41 19.48 -22.11
CA PRO A 19 1.63 20.17 -20.83
C PRO A 19 0.35 20.36 -19.99
N GLU A 20 -0.80 20.40 -20.63
CA GLU A 20 -2.11 20.48 -19.98
C GLU A 20 -2.47 19.19 -19.23
N GLY A 21 -1.70 18.13 -19.46
CA GLY A 21 -1.85 16.83 -18.83
C GLY A 21 -2.83 15.91 -19.57
N LYS A 22 -2.88 14.67 -19.07
CA LYS A 22 -3.78 13.64 -19.58
C LYS A 22 -4.30 12.77 -18.44
N THR A 23 -5.59 12.48 -18.46
CA THR A 23 -6.24 11.62 -17.50
C THR A 23 -6.43 10.21 -18.08
N PHE A 24 -6.14 9.22 -17.25
CA PHE A 24 -6.28 7.80 -17.52
C PHE A 24 -7.26 7.20 -16.52
N VAL A 25 -8.11 6.29 -16.99
CA VAL A 25 -8.99 5.48 -16.13
C VAL A 25 -8.49 4.05 -16.20
N MET A 26 -8.23 3.48 -15.05
CA MET A 26 -7.59 2.18 -14.84
C MET A 26 -8.58 1.27 -14.11
N ASP A 27 -9.23 0.41 -14.87
CA ASP A 27 -10.28 -0.51 -14.39
C ASP A 27 -9.98 -1.98 -14.69
N ASP A 28 -8.81 -2.28 -15.25
CA ASP A 28 -8.38 -3.65 -15.50
C ASP A 28 -8.13 -4.39 -14.17
N PRO A 29 -8.86 -5.48 -13.87
CA PRO A 29 -8.65 -6.25 -12.65
C PRO A 29 -7.23 -6.81 -12.49
N ALA A 30 -6.48 -7.00 -13.57
CA ALA A 30 -5.11 -7.53 -13.52
C ALA A 30 -4.15 -6.60 -12.76
N ILE A 31 -4.38 -5.28 -12.80
CA ILE A 31 -3.59 -4.29 -12.06
C ILE A 31 -3.53 -4.61 -10.56
N TRP A 32 -4.59 -5.22 -10.04
CA TRP A 32 -4.75 -5.52 -8.62
C TRP A 32 -4.50 -6.99 -8.30
N SER A 33 -5.09 -7.90 -9.09
CA SER A 33 -5.06 -9.33 -8.80
C SER A 33 -3.67 -9.95 -8.94
N VAL A 34 -2.87 -9.46 -9.88
CA VAL A 34 -1.50 -9.96 -10.08
C VAL A 34 -0.63 -9.66 -8.85
N PRO A 35 -0.41 -8.40 -8.44
CA PRO A 35 0.42 -8.11 -7.29
C PRO A 35 -0.17 -8.64 -5.96
N MET A 36 -1.49 -8.69 -5.79
CA MET A 36 -2.09 -9.35 -4.61
C MET A 36 -1.67 -10.81 -4.50
N THR A 37 -1.63 -11.52 -5.62
CA THR A 37 -1.22 -12.94 -5.66
C THR A 37 0.27 -13.09 -5.39
N GLU A 38 1.10 -12.25 -5.99
CA GLU A 38 2.57 -12.27 -5.86
C GLU A 38 3.02 -11.94 -4.43
N CYS A 39 2.38 -10.94 -3.80
CA CYS A 39 2.64 -10.59 -2.40
C CYS A 39 1.99 -11.57 -1.41
N GLY A 40 1.27 -12.60 -1.88
CA GLY A 40 0.54 -13.53 -1.01
C GLY A 40 -0.51 -12.85 -0.14
N MET A 41 -1.10 -11.73 -0.62
CA MET A 41 -2.12 -10.98 0.10
C MET A 41 -3.45 -11.73 0.00
N ASP A 42 -3.99 -12.16 1.13
CA ASP A 42 -5.35 -12.72 1.21
C ASP A 42 -6.37 -11.59 1.14
N CYS A 43 -6.65 -11.17 -0.10
CA CYS A 43 -7.50 -10.03 -0.40
C CYS A 43 -8.45 -10.40 -1.56
N ARG A 44 -9.75 -10.14 -1.36
CA ARG A 44 -10.79 -10.36 -2.38
C ARG A 44 -11.43 -9.05 -2.77
N VAL A 45 -11.44 -8.73 -4.05
CA VAL A 45 -12.15 -7.57 -4.59
C VAL A 45 -13.66 -7.86 -4.62
N VAL A 46 -14.45 -7.04 -3.95
CA VAL A 46 -15.93 -7.14 -3.87
C VAL A 46 -16.58 -6.13 -4.81
N GLN A 47 -16.11 -4.88 -4.77
CA GLN A 47 -16.46 -3.89 -5.80
C GLN A 47 -15.21 -3.57 -6.61
N PRO A 48 -15.31 -3.47 -7.94
CA PRO A 48 -14.17 -3.19 -8.80
C PRO A 48 -13.32 -2.02 -8.27
N LEU A 49 -12.01 -2.25 -8.21
CA LEU A 49 -11.06 -1.20 -7.93
C LEU A 49 -10.84 -0.40 -9.22
N VAL A 50 -11.12 0.88 -9.16
CA VAL A 50 -10.96 1.80 -10.29
C VAL A 50 -10.07 2.96 -9.87
N GLY A 51 -8.94 3.10 -10.57
CA GLY A 51 -8.03 4.23 -10.44
C GLY A 51 -8.28 5.26 -11.53
N THR A 52 -8.33 6.54 -11.17
CA THR A 52 -8.28 7.64 -12.14
C THR A 52 -7.03 8.44 -11.86
N VAL A 53 -6.15 8.56 -12.85
CA VAL A 53 -4.85 9.21 -12.71
C VAL A 53 -4.69 10.29 -13.77
N THR A 54 -4.35 11.49 -13.35
CA THR A 54 -4.01 12.61 -14.22
C THR A 54 -2.51 12.86 -14.13
N LEU A 55 -1.83 12.76 -15.26
CA LEU A 55 -0.40 13.06 -15.41
C LEU A 55 -0.21 14.46 -15.98
N LEU A 56 0.59 15.28 -15.31
CA LEU A 56 0.96 16.63 -15.74
C LEU A 56 2.49 16.71 -15.80
N PRO A 57 3.09 16.47 -16.98
CA PRO A 57 4.53 16.55 -17.16
C PRO A 57 5.06 17.94 -16.81
N GLN A 58 6.22 17.98 -16.15
CA GLN A 58 6.97 19.16 -15.80
C GLN A 58 8.39 19.03 -16.39
N GLU A 59 9.23 20.06 -16.22
CA GLU A 59 10.59 20.08 -16.75
C GLU A 59 11.49 18.99 -16.11
N ASP A 60 11.33 18.74 -14.81
CA ASP A 60 12.18 17.87 -13.98
C ASP A 60 11.45 16.64 -13.42
N GLY A 61 10.19 16.43 -13.82
CA GLY A 61 9.37 15.32 -13.30
C GLY A 61 7.95 15.31 -13.85
N CYS A 62 7.09 14.59 -13.18
CA CYS A 62 5.66 14.53 -13.47
C CYS A 62 4.85 14.74 -12.21
N LEU A 63 3.96 15.72 -12.21
CA LEU A 63 2.94 15.82 -11.16
C LEU A 63 1.84 14.81 -11.47
N VAL A 64 1.55 13.95 -10.49
CA VAL A 64 0.56 12.88 -10.59
C VAL A 64 -0.57 13.18 -9.62
N ARG A 65 -1.80 13.21 -10.11
CA ARG A 65 -2.99 13.36 -9.29
C ARG A 65 -3.98 12.27 -9.60
N GLY A 66 -4.56 11.68 -8.56
CA GLY A 66 -5.51 10.63 -8.80
C GLY A 66 -6.44 10.36 -7.65
N ASN A 67 -7.32 9.42 -7.91
CA ASN A 67 -8.15 8.80 -6.90
C ASN A 67 -8.28 7.31 -7.19
N LEU A 68 -8.52 6.55 -6.11
CA LEU A 68 -8.74 5.12 -6.15
C LEU A 68 -10.02 4.80 -5.40
N LYS A 69 -10.94 4.06 -6.01
CA LYS A 69 -12.22 3.67 -5.42
C LYS A 69 -12.48 2.19 -5.62
N GLY A 70 -13.17 1.58 -4.65
CA GLY A 70 -13.63 0.21 -4.72
C GLY A 70 -13.89 -0.37 -3.33
N GLU A 71 -14.04 -1.69 -3.25
CA GLU A 71 -14.21 -2.40 -1.98
C GLU A 71 -13.48 -3.74 -2.03
N VAL A 72 -12.77 -4.03 -0.96
CA VAL A 72 -12.05 -5.28 -0.77
C VAL A 72 -12.44 -5.94 0.54
N VAL A 73 -12.25 -7.25 0.61
CA VAL A 73 -12.40 -8.04 1.83
C VAL A 73 -11.06 -8.69 2.14
N VAL A 74 -10.62 -8.53 3.37
CA VAL A 74 -9.38 -9.10 3.91
C VAL A 74 -9.65 -9.77 5.25
N PRO A 75 -8.85 -10.74 5.69
CA PRO A 75 -8.94 -11.27 7.05
C PRO A 75 -8.59 -10.17 8.06
N CYS A 76 -9.43 -10.01 9.06
CA CYS A 76 -9.18 -9.05 10.14
C CYS A 76 -8.00 -9.51 11.01
N ASN A 77 -7.00 -8.66 11.20
CA ASN A 77 -5.80 -8.97 12.00
C ASN A 77 -6.09 -9.21 13.48
N ARG A 78 -7.32 -8.93 13.97
CA ARG A 78 -7.70 -9.08 15.37
C ARG A 78 -8.62 -10.28 15.66
N CYS A 79 -9.44 -10.70 14.69
CA CYS A 79 -10.40 -11.78 14.91
C CYS A 79 -10.42 -12.82 13.77
N ALA A 80 -9.63 -12.62 12.72
CA ALA A 80 -9.54 -13.44 11.52
C ALA A 80 -10.87 -13.59 10.72
N GLU A 81 -11.93 -12.86 11.10
CA GLU A 81 -13.14 -12.79 10.28
C GLU A 81 -12.96 -11.80 9.11
N ASP A 82 -13.83 -11.91 8.12
CA ASP A 82 -13.86 -11.00 6.99
C ASP A 82 -14.03 -9.53 7.44
N ALA A 83 -13.12 -8.68 7.00
CA ALA A 83 -13.19 -7.23 7.16
C ALA A 83 -13.42 -6.59 5.80
N HIS A 84 -14.57 -5.94 5.63
CA HIS A 84 -14.90 -5.16 4.45
C HIS A 84 -14.23 -3.79 4.56
N LEU A 85 -13.42 -3.46 3.58
CA LEU A 85 -12.67 -2.20 3.51
C LEU A 85 -13.11 -1.44 2.26
N ILE A 86 -13.70 -0.28 2.49
CA ILE A 86 -14.03 0.66 1.42
C ILE A 86 -12.78 1.46 1.11
N ILE A 87 -12.36 1.42 -0.14
CA ILE A 87 -11.26 2.21 -0.67
C ILE A 87 -11.87 3.45 -1.32
N ASP A 88 -11.56 4.61 -0.79
CA ASP A 88 -11.90 5.93 -1.37
C ASP A 88 -10.75 6.89 -0.99
N SER A 89 -9.66 6.79 -1.75
CA SER A 89 -8.43 7.55 -1.53
C SER A 89 -8.20 8.53 -2.67
N SER A 90 -7.63 9.66 -2.34
CA SER A 90 -7.12 10.64 -3.32
C SER A 90 -5.66 10.91 -3.02
N PHE A 91 -4.85 11.00 -4.05
CA PHE A 91 -3.42 11.21 -3.94
C PHE A 91 -2.92 12.28 -4.89
N ASP A 92 -1.81 12.89 -4.50
CA ASP A 92 -1.10 13.93 -5.24
C ASP A 92 0.40 13.73 -4.94
N SER A 93 1.18 13.36 -5.95
CA SER A 93 2.62 13.11 -5.84
C SER A 93 3.38 13.79 -6.95
N PHE A 94 4.67 13.99 -6.73
CA PHE A 94 5.60 14.44 -7.75
C PHE A 94 6.65 13.36 -7.98
N GLU A 95 6.69 12.85 -9.20
CA GLU A 95 7.62 11.80 -9.60
C GLU A 95 8.79 12.43 -10.37
N PRO A 96 9.97 12.57 -9.77
CA PRO A 96 11.12 13.18 -10.43
C PRO A 96 11.65 12.30 -11.56
N PHE A 97 12.18 12.92 -12.60
CA PHE A 97 12.88 12.18 -13.63
C PHE A 97 14.25 11.71 -13.11
N PRO A 98 14.64 10.46 -13.38
CA PRO A 98 15.98 9.98 -13.02
C PRO A 98 17.04 10.85 -13.66
N GLN A 99 18.00 11.34 -12.87
CA GLN A 99 19.14 12.10 -13.37
C GLN A 99 20.28 11.15 -13.73
N ALA A 100 21.04 11.46 -14.78
CA ALA A 100 22.12 10.61 -15.25
C ALA A 100 23.26 10.43 -14.22
N ASP A 101 23.33 11.29 -13.20
CA ASP A 101 24.31 11.23 -12.12
C ASP A 101 23.89 10.35 -10.93
N ASP A 102 22.69 9.79 -10.96
CA ASP A 102 22.16 8.91 -9.91
C ASP A 102 22.57 7.42 -10.10
N GLU A 103 23.44 7.14 -11.06
CA GLU A 103 24.20 5.89 -11.07
C GLU A 103 25.17 5.94 -9.89
N THR A 104 24.67 5.48 -8.76
CA THR A 104 25.34 5.40 -7.46
C THR A 104 26.80 4.99 -7.61
N GLU A 105 27.72 5.92 -7.28
CA GLU A 105 29.09 5.53 -6.93
C GLU A 105 29.04 4.37 -5.91
N PRO A 106 29.81 3.29 -6.12
CA PRO A 106 29.86 2.19 -5.16
C PRO A 106 30.39 2.77 -3.84
N ARG A 107 29.49 3.01 -2.89
CA ARG A 107 29.86 3.33 -1.51
C ARG A 107 30.68 2.16 -0.99
N ASN A 108 31.95 2.46 -0.80
CA ASN A 108 32.98 1.57 -0.34
C ASN A 108 32.60 0.95 1.02
N GLY A 109 32.33 -0.36 1.06
CA GLY A 109 32.28 -1.15 2.28
C GLY A 109 30.95 -1.82 2.60
N LYS A 110 30.81 -3.06 2.14
CA LYS A 110 30.13 -4.17 2.83
C LYS A 110 28.74 -3.89 3.42
N GLU A 111 27.78 -3.68 2.54
CA GLU A 111 26.45 -4.25 2.68
C GLU A 111 25.87 -4.12 1.28
N LYS A 112 25.57 -5.26 0.64
CA LYS A 112 24.73 -5.25 -0.54
C LYS A 112 23.42 -4.64 -0.09
N PRO A 113 22.95 -3.54 -0.71
CA PRO A 113 21.55 -3.16 -0.52
C PRO A 113 20.72 -4.39 -0.88
N PHE A 114 19.71 -4.67 -0.09
CA PHE A 114 18.61 -5.53 -0.50
C PHE A 114 18.37 -5.25 -1.98
N ASP A 115 18.53 -6.27 -2.83
CA ASP A 115 18.38 -6.15 -4.29
C ASP A 115 16.97 -5.62 -4.59
N SER A 116 16.79 -4.31 -4.45
CA SER A 116 15.69 -3.60 -5.10
C SER A 116 16.10 -3.53 -6.55
N GLU A 117 15.61 -4.48 -7.30
CA GLU A 117 15.79 -4.52 -8.73
C GLU A 117 15.39 -3.17 -9.31
N ALA A 118 16.23 -2.61 -10.15
CA ALA A 118 15.97 -1.33 -10.85
C ALA A 118 14.66 -1.37 -11.67
N ASP A 119 13.94 -2.49 -11.64
CA ASP A 119 12.66 -2.72 -12.27
C ASP A 119 11.46 -2.13 -11.53
N GLU A 120 11.59 -1.76 -10.25
CA GLU A 120 10.48 -1.22 -9.45
C GLU A 120 10.32 0.31 -9.51
N LEU A 121 11.19 1.04 -10.18
CA LEU A 121 11.05 2.49 -10.26
C LEU A 121 9.76 2.89 -10.98
N ILE A 122 8.97 3.75 -10.34
CA ILE A 122 7.74 4.31 -10.91
C ILE A 122 8.03 5.05 -12.22
N VAL A 123 9.12 5.84 -12.27
CA VAL A 123 9.58 6.51 -13.49
C VAL A 123 10.94 5.97 -13.90
N LYS A 124 11.08 5.59 -15.16
CA LYS A 124 12.34 5.13 -15.78
C LYS A 124 12.64 5.92 -17.04
N LEU A 125 13.91 5.97 -17.42
CA LEU A 125 14.32 6.41 -18.77
C LEU A 125 14.38 5.19 -19.69
N VAL A 126 13.54 5.17 -20.71
CA VAL A 126 13.55 4.18 -21.79
C VAL A 126 13.94 4.88 -23.07
N ASP A 127 15.06 4.48 -23.66
CA ASP A 127 15.66 5.15 -24.85
C ASP A 127 15.82 6.68 -24.66
N GLY A 128 16.11 7.12 -23.42
CA GLY A 128 16.28 8.52 -23.07
C GLY A 128 14.97 9.31 -22.88
N ALA A 129 13.81 8.65 -22.97
CA ALA A 129 12.50 9.25 -22.70
C ALA A 129 11.97 8.79 -21.33
N PRO A 130 11.42 9.68 -20.51
CA PRO A 130 10.82 9.29 -19.23
C PRO A 130 9.50 8.56 -19.45
N GLU A 131 9.38 7.38 -18.85
CA GLU A 131 8.16 6.58 -18.82
C GLU A 131 7.72 6.32 -17.37
N ILE A 132 6.42 6.46 -17.10
CA ILE A 132 5.82 6.18 -15.82
C ILE A 132 5.05 4.87 -15.85
N ASN A 133 5.22 4.04 -14.80
CA ASN A 133 4.46 2.82 -14.59
C ASN A 133 3.18 3.11 -13.79
N LEU A 134 2.05 3.25 -14.47
CA LEU A 134 0.76 3.55 -13.81
C LEU A 134 0.24 2.37 -12.98
N ALA A 135 0.50 1.14 -13.38
CA ALA A 135 0.06 -0.03 -12.61
C ALA A 135 0.82 -0.11 -11.27
N GLY A 136 2.14 0.08 -11.29
CA GLY A 136 2.95 0.14 -10.08
C GLY A 136 2.54 1.27 -9.15
N LEU A 137 2.36 2.48 -9.68
CA LEU A 137 1.90 3.63 -8.90
C LEU A 137 0.55 3.38 -8.23
N LEU A 138 -0.42 2.85 -8.96
CA LEU A 138 -1.74 2.55 -8.39
C LEU A 138 -1.69 1.42 -7.36
N TRP A 139 -0.79 0.45 -7.54
CA TRP A 139 -0.56 -0.59 -6.55
C TRP A 139 -0.01 -0.01 -5.23
N GLU A 140 0.97 0.89 -5.30
CA GLU A 140 1.49 1.59 -4.11
C GLU A 140 0.38 2.38 -3.41
N GLU A 141 -0.41 3.14 -4.17
CA GLU A 141 -1.52 3.92 -3.62
C GLU A 141 -2.61 3.02 -2.99
N PHE A 142 -2.87 1.85 -3.57
CA PHE A 142 -3.77 0.87 -2.98
C PHE A 142 -3.26 0.38 -1.63
N VAL A 143 -1.99 0.00 -1.55
CA VAL A 143 -1.39 -0.48 -0.29
C VAL A 143 -1.41 0.61 0.78
N LEU A 144 -1.12 1.87 0.40
CA LEU A 144 -1.18 3.02 1.31
C LEU A 144 -2.60 3.36 1.77
N ALA A 145 -3.61 3.08 0.95
CA ALA A 145 -5.01 3.31 1.29
C ALA A 145 -5.57 2.27 2.28
N LEU A 146 -4.88 1.15 2.47
CA LEU A 146 -5.32 0.13 3.43
C LEU A 146 -5.08 0.59 4.86
N PRO A 147 -6.05 0.41 5.78
CA PRO A 147 -5.85 0.74 7.18
C PRO A 147 -4.83 -0.20 7.86
N VAL A 148 -4.04 0.34 8.78
CA VAL A 148 -3.12 -0.46 9.60
C VAL A 148 -3.53 -0.32 11.07
N PRO A 149 -3.90 -1.44 11.73
CA PRO A 149 -4.03 -2.82 11.24
C PRO A 149 -5.25 -3.03 10.33
N LEU A 150 -5.20 -4.05 9.46
CA LEU A 150 -6.35 -4.51 8.68
C LEU A 150 -7.42 -5.02 9.65
N CYS A 151 -8.50 -4.28 9.83
CA CYS A 151 -9.50 -4.61 10.84
C CYS A 151 -10.84 -3.95 10.52
N LYS A 152 -11.93 -4.69 10.73
CA LYS A 152 -13.27 -4.11 10.63
C LYS A 152 -13.52 -3.08 11.73
N PRO A 153 -14.33 -2.04 11.49
CA PRO A 153 -14.76 -1.11 12.53
C PRO A 153 -15.37 -1.86 13.71
N ASP A 154 -15.19 -1.33 14.92
CA ASP A 154 -15.76 -1.87 16.18
C ASP A 154 -15.37 -3.33 16.51
N CYS A 155 -14.34 -3.89 15.89
CA CYS A 155 -13.85 -5.23 16.17
C CYS A 155 -13.34 -5.34 17.62
N LYS A 156 -13.93 -6.26 18.40
CA LYS A 156 -13.51 -6.57 19.77
C LYS A 156 -12.32 -7.52 19.82
N GLY A 157 -12.01 -8.22 18.70
CA GLY A 157 -10.93 -9.18 18.60
C GLY A 157 -11.23 -10.51 19.27
N LEU A 158 -10.15 -11.29 19.45
CA LEU A 158 -10.20 -12.54 20.20
C LEU A 158 -9.81 -12.28 21.67
N CYS A 159 -10.34 -13.10 22.57
CA CYS A 159 -9.91 -13.10 23.97
C CYS A 159 -8.46 -13.59 24.03
N PRO A 160 -7.53 -12.86 24.68
CA PRO A 160 -6.13 -13.28 24.78
C PRO A 160 -5.91 -14.55 25.60
N ASP A 161 -6.86 -14.88 26.49
CA ASP A 161 -6.72 -16.04 27.41
C ASP A 161 -7.30 -17.32 26.80
N CYS A 162 -8.51 -17.26 26.22
CA CYS A 162 -9.20 -18.45 25.73
C CYS A 162 -9.41 -18.48 24.21
N GLY A 163 -9.02 -17.44 23.47
CA GLY A 163 -9.20 -17.36 22.04
C GLY A 163 -10.63 -17.15 21.54
N LYS A 164 -11.64 -17.03 22.47
CA LYS A 164 -13.02 -16.80 22.05
C LYS A 164 -13.17 -15.50 21.28
N ASN A 165 -13.94 -15.52 20.20
CA ASN A 165 -14.27 -14.33 19.44
C ASN A 165 -15.20 -13.41 20.26
N LEU A 166 -14.69 -12.25 20.66
CA LEU A 166 -15.42 -11.29 21.48
C LEU A 166 -16.47 -10.49 20.68
N ASN A 167 -16.48 -10.59 19.35
CA ASN A 167 -17.54 -10.04 18.51
C ASN A 167 -18.85 -10.82 18.68
N GLU A 168 -18.76 -12.14 18.96
CA GLU A 168 -19.90 -13.02 19.15
C GLU A 168 -20.45 -13.01 20.60
N GLY A 169 -19.72 -12.39 21.52
CA GLY A 169 -20.12 -12.28 22.91
C GLY A 169 -18.95 -12.33 23.90
N SER A 170 -19.22 -12.03 25.15
CA SER A 170 -18.21 -12.06 26.21
C SER A 170 -17.77 -13.48 26.53
N CYS A 171 -16.54 -13.64 27.02
CA CYS A 171 -16.05 -14.87 27.64
C CYS A 171 -16.12 -14.77 29.18
N SER A 172 -15.94 -15.91 29.86
CA SER A 172 -15.91 -16.01 31.33
C SER A 172 -14.49 -15.85 31.91
N CYS A 173 -13.51 -15.56 31.11
CA CYS A 173 -12.14 -15.36 31.60
C CYS A 173 -12.08 -14.15 32.53
N VAL A 174 -11.51 -14.35 33.70
CA VAL A 174 -11.15 -13.25 34.60
C VAL A 174 -9.85 -12.64 34.05
N ARG A 175 -9.92 -11.41 33.60
CA ARG A 175 -8.72 -10.71 33.16
C ARG A 175 -7.80 -10.52 34.33
N ASP A 176 -6.63 -11.14 34.29
CA ASP A 176 -5.56 -10.88 35.23
C ASP A 176 -5.25 -9.37 35.23
N GLU A 177 -5.13 -8.78 36.39
CA GLU A 177 -4.97 -7.33 36.56
C GLU A 177 -3.58 -6.82 36.08
N GLY A 178 -2.88 -7.59 35.26
CA GLY A 178 -1.57 -7.27 34.63
C GLY A 178 -0.39 -7.68 35.53
N ASP A 179 0.82 -7.49 35.04
CA ASP A 179 2.05 -7.91 35.70
C ASP A 179 2.15 -7.34 37.13
N PRO A 180 2.29 -8.19 38.17
CA PRO A 180 2.45 -7.73 39.56
C PRO A 180 3.61 -6.77 39.77
N ARG A 181 4.66 -6.87 38.96
CA ARG A 181 5.82 -5.96 38.98
C ARG A 181 5.45 -4.53 38.62
N LEU A 182 4.39 -4.35 37.86
CA LEU A 182 3.88 -3.04 37.43
C LEU A 182 2.78 -2.49 38.34
N ALA A 183 2.46 -3.18 39.43
CA ALA A 183 1.38 -2.78 40.34
C ALA A 183 1.55 -1.36 40.89
N ALA A 184 2.77 -0.91 41.11
CA ALA A 184 3.07 0.46 41.56
C ALA A 184 2.64 1.55 40.55
N LEU A 185 2.54 1.21 39.25
CA LEU A 185 2.12 2.14 38.20
C LEU A 185 0.62 2.32 38.09
N ARG A 186 -0.17 1.40 38.66
CA ARG A 186 -1.65 1.44 38.64
C ARG A 186 -2.26 2.67 39.31
N GLY A 187 -1.51 3.26 40.25
CA GLY A 187 -1.94 4.45 41.00
C GLY A 187 -1.59 5.79 40.30
N LEU A 188 -0.86 5.78 39.18
CA LEU A 188 -0.45 6.99 38.52
C LEU A 188 -1.62 7.63 37.77
N LYS A 189 -2.00 8.82 38.21
CA LYS A 189 -2.96 9.69 37.50
C LYS A 189 -2.20 10.58 36.54
N VAL A 190 -2.28 10.30 35.24
CA VAL A 190 -1.75 11.18 34.22
C VAL A 190 -2.71 12.35 34.05
N LYS A 191 -2.23 13.58 34.35
CA LYS A 191 -2.96 14.81 34.01
C LYS A 191 -2.90 14.98 32.50
N LYS A 192 -4.05 14.99 31.83
CA LYS A 192 -4.12 15.47 30.44
C LYS A 192 -3.95 17.00 30.48
N ASN A 193 -2.93 17.49 29.85
CA ASN A 193 -2.82 18.90 29.48
C ASN A 193 -3.74 19.21 28.31
#